data_e9fefc33fd740b2270224253a8fa71b4
#
_entry.id   e9fefc33fd740b2270224253a8fa71b4
#
_cell.length_a   1.000
_cell.length_b   1.000
_cell.length_c   1.000
_cell.angle_alpha   90.00
_cell.angle_beta   90.00
_cell.angle_gamma   90.00
#
_symmetry.space_group_name_H-M   'P 1'
#
loop_
_entity.id
_entity.type
_entity.pdbx_description
1 polymer ?
#
loop_
_entity_poly.entity_id
_entity_poly.type
_entity_poly.pdbx_seq_one_letter_code
_entity_poly.pdbx_strand_id
1 'polypeptide(L)'
;MKITKTVAASPRGEIAIYTLTNASGAWVELSALGAGINAIVVPDSAGNLENVALGYANAAHYISDGPCMGKIPGRYANRIAGGKFTIDGVDYQLEINNGPNALHGGSEGFYNKIWDSEPTESGVTFTLVSPDGDAGYPGTLAVKAAYTWSDDCQLSLHITATTDKTTVLNLTNHTYFNLAGEGSGSVLRHLLRLNCSKYLVTDENLTPTGEIAPVQGTPMDFTQAKPLGEDIRKPFPALAFGKGYDNCYAIDAYKKGELALAAVLEDAHSGRTLEVLTTQPAVQIYTGNWLSGCPATKSGNRTYFDYDGVAIECQGMPDAPNHPHFPSQQLAPGEQYAHTIIFRFSTK
;
A
#
# COMPACT_ATOMS: atom_id res chain seq x y z
N MET A 1 -3.51 4.23 -25.47
CA MET A 1 -3.84 4.78 -24.13
C MET A 1 -4.58 6.11 -24.30
N LYS A 2 -5.70 6.30 -23.61
CA LYS A 2 -6.39 7.60 -23.49
C LYS A 2 -6.21 8.11 -22.06
N ILE A 3 -5.70 9.34 -21.91
CA ILE A 3 -5.50 9.97 -20.60
C ILE A 3 -6.40 11.21 -20.54
N THR A 4 -7.21 11.33 -19.50
CA THR A 4 -8.02 12.51 -19.23
C THR A 4 -7.67 13.06 -17.84
N LYS A 5 -7.70 14.38 -17.69
CA LYS A 5 -7.44 15.09 -16.43
C LYS A 5 -8.69 15.84 -16.02
N THR A 6 -9.06 15.71 -14.75
CA THR A 6 -10.05 16.55 -14.06
C THR A 6 -9.40 17.16 -12.82
N VAL A 7 -10.08 18.13 -12.22
CA VAL A 7 -9.61 18.78 -10.98
C VAL A 7 -10.75 18.80 -9.98
N ALA A 8 -10.47 18.35 -8.77
CA ALA A 8 -11.40 18.44 -7.65
C ALA A 8 -10.93 19.50 -6.67
N ALA A 9 -11.85 20.37 -6.22
CA ALA A 9 -11.57 21.32 -5.17
C ALA A 9 -11.51 20.62 -3.82
N SER A 10 -10.57 21.03 -2.95
CA SER A 10 -10.47 20.55 -1.58
C SER A 10 -10.03 21.66 -0.61
N PRO A 11 -10.21 21.47 0.71
CA PRO A 11 -9.68 22.41 1.71
C PRO A 11 -8.15 22.62 1.68
N ARG A 12 -7.42 21.67 1.08
CA ARG A 12 -5.95 21.73 0.92
C ARG A 12 -5.49 22.27 -0.44
N GLY A 13 -6.43 22.61 -1.34
CA GLY A 13 -6.15 23.09 -2.70
C GLY A 13 -6.78 22.23 -3.78
N GLU A 14 -6.42 22.47 -5.01
CA GLU A 14 -6.89 21.71 -6.17
C GLU A 14 -6.18 20.37 -6.28
N ILE A 15 -6.95 19.29 -6.42
CA ILE A 15 -6.44 17.93 -6.59
C ILE A 15 -6.61 17.53 -8.05
N ALA A 16 -5.51 17.34 -8.77
CA ALA A 16 -5.54 16.77 -10.12
C ALA A 16 -5.88 15.28 -10.05
N ILE A 17 -6.80 14.84 -10.88
CA ILE A 17 -7.26 13.45 -11.01
C ILE A 17 -7.09 13.03 -12.46
N TYR A 18 -6.48 11.89 -12.71
CA TYR A 18 -6.19 11.35 -14.02
C TYR A 18 -6.89 10.02 -14.22
N THR A 19 -7.62 9.86 -15.33
CA THR A 19 -8.15 8.56 -15.76
C THR A 19 -7.37 8.08 -16.97
N LEU A 20 -6.77 6.90 -16.84
CA LEU A 20 -6.00 6.22 -17.88
C LEU A 20 -6.81 5.04 -18.40
N THR A 21 -7.28 5.11 -19.63
CA THR A 21 -8.09 4.05 -20.26
C THR A 21 -7.25 3.36 -21.33
N ASN A 22 -7.13 2.04 -21.23
CA ASN A 22 -6.40 1.22 -22.19
C ASN A 22 -7.25 0.82 -23.41
N ALA A 23 -6.68 0.06 -24.34
CA ALA A 23 -7.36 -0.36 -25.57
C ALA A 23 -8.55 -1.30 -25.34
N SER A 24 -8.55 -2.07 -24.22
CA SER A 24 -9.68 -2.95 -23.86
C SER A 24 -10.85 -2.22 -23.19
N GLY A 25 -10.70 -0.92 -22.88
CA GLY A 25 -11.66 -0.14 -22.12
C GLY A 25 -11.50 -0.24 -20.60
N ALA A 26 -10.58 -1.07 -20.11
CA ALA A 26 -10.18 -1.09 -18.70
C ALA A 26 -9.45 0.22 -18.34
N TRP A 27 -9.63 0.70 -17.11
CA TRP A 27 -9.06 2.00 -16.73
C TRP A 27 -8.67 2.07 -15.25
N VAL A 28 -7.80 3.02 -14.97
CA VAL A 28 -7.40 3.36 -13.60
C VAL A 28 -7.61 4.86 -13.35
N GLU A 29 -7.95 5.24 -12.12
CA GLU A 29 -8.02 6.63 -11.69
C GLU A 29 -6.92 6.90 -10.66
N LEU A 30 -6.09 7.89 -10.96
CA LEU A 30 -4.95 8.31 -10.14
C LEU A 30 -5.17 9.73 -9.64
N SER A 31 -4.78 10.02 -8.41
CA SER A 31 -4.98 11.29 -7.73
C SER A 31 -3.66 11.93 -7.31
N ALA A 32 -3.53 13.23 -7.46
CA ALA A 32 -2.42 14.00 -6.92
C ALA A 32 -2.41 14.05 -5.38
N LEU A 33 -3.52 13.79 -4.70
CA LEU A 33 -3.52 13.68 -3.25
C LEU A 33 -2.92 12.33 -2.83
N GLY A 34 -1.74 12.39 -2.22
CA GLY A 34 -0.98 11.22 -1.79
C GLY A 34 -0.46 10.35 -2.94
N ALA A 35 -0.38 10.87 -4.18
CA ALA A 35 -0.07 10.12 -5.39
C ALA A 35 -0.88 8.80 -5.43
N GLY A 36 -2.19 8.90 -5.18
CA GLY A 36 -3.05 7.76 -4.84
C GLY A 36 -3.72 7.10 -6.04
N ILE A 37 -4.17 5.86 -5.83
CA ILE A 37 -5.05 5.09 -6.71
C ILE A 37 -6.48 5.22 -6.15
N ASN A 38 -7.39 5.82 -6.92
CA ASN A 38 -8.79 6.00 -6.51
C ASN A 38 -9.73 4.94 -7.07
N ALA A 39 -9.37 4.31 -8.19
CA ALA A 39 -10.12 3.23 -8.81
C ALA A 39 -9.24 2.41 -9.75
N ILE A 40 -9.55 1.13 -9.90
CA ILE A 40 -9.00 0.22 -10.90
C ILE A 40 -10.18 -0.58 -11.47
N VAL A 41 -10.50 -0.35 -12.74
CA VAL A 41 -11.62 -1.00 -13.39
C VAL A 41 -11.12 -1.99 -14.42
N VAL A 42 -11.40 -3.28 -14.18
CA VAL A 42 -10.89 -4.41 -14.97
C VAL A 42 -11.99 -5.42 -15.27
N PRO A 43 -11.88 -6.18 -16.39
CA PRO A 43 -12.87 -7.17 -16.76
C PRO A 43 -12.92 -8.36 -15.78
N ASP A 44 -14.09 -8.98 -15.66
CA ASP A 44 -14.26 -10.33 -15.14
C ASP A 44 -14.12 -11.39 -16.25
N SER A 45 -14.30 -12.68 -15.93
CA SER A 45 -14.25 -13.78 -16.92
C SER A 45 -15.33 -13.71 -17.98
N ALA A 46 -16.40 -12.93 -17.80
CA ALA A 46 -17.45 -12.66 -18.78
C ALA A 46 -17.21 -11.35 -19.58
N GLY A 47 -16.14 -10.61 -19.27
CA GLY A 47 -15.81 -9.33 -19.89
C GLY A 47 -16.49 -8.11 -19.26
N ASN A 48 -17.23 -8.27 -18.14
CA ASN A 48 -17.85 -7.13 -17.47
C ASN A 48 -16.81 -6.34 -16.68
N LEU A 49 -16.75 -5.03 -16.92
CA LEU A 49 -15.86 -4.11 -16.24
C LEU A 49 -16.42 -3.74 -14.86
N GLU A 50 -15.59 -3.87 -13.81
CA GLU A 50 -15.95 -3.49 -12.44
C GLU A 50 -14.75 -2.88 -11.72
N ASN A 51 -15.00 -1.91 -10.84
CA ASN A 51 -13.96 -1.33 -9.98
C ASN A 51 -13.57 -2.32 -8.87
N VAL A 52 -12.32 -2.70 -8.82
CA VAL A 52 -11.76 -3.65 -7.84
C VAL A 52 -10.90 -3.00 -6.76
N ALA A 53 -10.73 -1.67 -6.80
CA ALA A 53 -10.03 -0.91 -5.77
C ALA A 53 -11.04 -0.11 -4.94
N LEU A 54 -10.94 -0.19 -3.61
CA LEU A 54 -11.75 0.63 -2.72
C LEU A 54 -11.39 2.11 -2.88
N GLY A 55 -12.39 2.97 -2.82
CA GLY A 55 -12.25 4.42 -2.93
C GLY A 55 -13.45 5.16 -2.37
N TYR A 56 -13.42 6.48 -2.40
CA TYR A 56 -14.52 7.32 -1.92
C TYR A 56 -15.18 8.07 -3.08
N ALA A 57 -16.50 8.27 -2.97
CA ALA A 57 -17.28 9.04 -3.94
C ALA A 57 -16.84 10.51 -4.03
N ASN A 58 -16.37 11.08 -2.93
CA ASN A 58 -15.98 12.50 -2.83
C ASN A 58 -14.46 12.62 -2.57
N ALA A 59 -13.77 13.40 -3.41
CA ALA A 59 -12.34 13.66 -3.26
C ALA A 59 -11.97 14.25 -1.89
N ALA A 60 -12.84 15.03 -1.26
CA ALA A 60 -12.61 15.58 0.07
C ALA A 60 -12.52 14.49 1.16
N HIS A 61 -13.11 13.33 0.95
CA HIS A 61 -13.07 12.22 1.91
C HIS A 61 -11.71 11.52 1.98
N TYR A 62 -10.84 11.72 0.98
CA TYR A 62 -9.46 11.21 1.03
C TYR A 62 -8.53 12.06 1.91
N ILE A 63 -8.96 13.28 2.31
CA ILE A 63 -8.14 14.15 3.17
C ILE A 63 -8.21 13.64 4.60
N SER A 64 -7.04 13.34 5.17
CA SER A 64 -6.93 12.86 6.56
C SER A 64 -7.76 11.60 6.85
N ASP A 65 -8.01 10.77 5.83
CA ASP A 65 -8.70 9.50 6.02
C ASP A 65 -7.80 8.51 6.79
N GLY A 66 -8.35 7.89 7.82
CA GLY A 66 -7.63 6.93 8.67
C GLY A 66 -7.07 5.73 7.91
N PRO A 67 -7.80 5.13 6.95
CA PRO A 67 -7.33 3.99 6.16
C PRO A 67 -6.20 4.28 5.17
N CYS A 68 -5.81 5.53 4.92
CA CYS A 68 -4.83 5.87 3.88
C CYS A 68 -5.23 5.35 2.48
N MET A 69 -6.53 5.35 2.17
CA MET A 69 -7.17 4.67 1.04
C MET A 69 -6.47 4.96 -0.29
N GLY A 70 -5.80 3.93 -0.86
CA GLY A 70 -5.14 3.98 -2.17
C GLY A 70 -3.87 4.81 -2.26
N LYS A 71 -3.46 5.51 -1.20
CA LYS A 71 -2.40 6.53 -1.23
C LYS A 71 -1.01 5.95 -0.93
N ILE A 72 0.03 6.75 -1.16
CA ILE A 72 1.41 6.43 -0.78
C ILE A 72 1.69 6.98 0.61
N PRO A 73 1.76 6.12 1.67
CA PRO A 73 2.23 6.54 2.98
C PRO A 73 3.73 6.84 2.94
N GLY A 74 4.18 7.77 3.75
CA GLY A 74 5.57 8.19 3.82
C GLY A 74 5.71 9.43 4.72
N ARG A 75 6.95 9.79 5.13
CA ARG A 75 8.24 9.31 4.64
C ARG A 75 8.50 7.83 4.99
N TYR A 76 7.89 7.30 6.05
CA TYR A 76 8.05 5.91 6.45
C TYR A 76 6.69 5.21 6.55
N ALA A 77 6.42 4.29 5.63
CA ALA A 77 5.23 3.46 5.63
C ALA A 77 5.27 2.46 6.79
N ASN A 78 4.10 2.14 7.35
CA ASN A 78 3.94 1.30 8.52
C ASN A 78 4.53 1.93 9.80
N ARG A 79 4.80 1.13 10.86
CA ARG A 79 5.13 1.62 12.20
C ARG A 79 6.61 1.82 12.43
N ILE A 80 6.93 2.81 13.29
CA ILE A 80 8.21 2.96 13.98
C ILE A 80 7.90 2.97 15.48
N ALA A 81 8.51 2.05 16.23
CA ALA A 81 8.31 1.86 17.67
C ALA A 81 8.63 3.13 18.46
N GLY A 82 7.67 3.58 19.29
CA GLY A 82 7.82 4.81 20.06
C GLY A 82 8.04 6.07 19.23
N GLY A 83 7.90 5.98 17.88
CA GLY A 83 8.24 7.06 16.95
C GLY A 83 9.71 7.43 16.99
N LYS A 84 10.62 6.53 17.41
CA LYS A 84 12.04 6.83 17.63
C LYS A 84 12.93 6.01 16.72
N PHE A 85 13.99 6.64 16.23
CA PHE A 85 15.09 5.98 15.54
C PHE A 85 16.37 6.81 15.69
N THR A 86 17.52 6.14 15.50
CA THR A 86 18.84 6.78 15.58
C THR A 86 19.55 6.67 14.25
N ILE A 87 20.14 7.76 13.74
CA ILE A 87 21.04 7.79 12.59
C ILE A 87 22.34 8.46 13.01
N ASP A 88 23.49 7.80 12.83
CA ASP A 88 24.83 8.32 13.11
C ASP A 88 24.97 8.88 14.55
N GLY A 89 24.30 8.23 15.52
CA GLY A 89 24.31 8.64 16.93
C GLY A 89 23.40 9.82 17.27
N VAL A 90 22.58 10.29 16.31
CA VAL A 90 21.57 11.34 16.53
C VAL A 90 20.19 10.69 16.64
N ASP A 91 19.49 10.97 17.72
CA ASP A 91 18.15 10.49 17.98
C ASP A 91 17.11 11.40 17.30
N TYR A 92 16.12 10.79 16.65
CA TYR A 92 14.98 11.45 16.03
C TYR A 92 13.70 11.00 16.69
N GLN A 93 12.77 11.95 16.92
CA GLN A 93 11.44 11.72 17.46
C GLN A 93 10.40 12.13 16.43
N LEU A 94 9.55 11.18 16.07
CA LEU A 94 8.40 11.38 15.18
C LEU A 94 7.13 11.63 15.99
N GLU A 95 6.09 12.12 15.31
CA GLU A 95 4.74 12.21 15.86
C GLU A 95 4.24 10.82 16.28
N ILE A 96 3.65 10.73 17.47
CA ILE A 96 2.93 9.55 17.94
C ILE A 96 1.48 9.68 17.53
N ASN A 97 1.06 8.92 16.51
CA ASN A 97 -0.27 9.00 15.92
C ASN A 97 -1.03 7.66 15.87
N ASN A 98 -0.41 6.57 16.41
CA ASN A 98 -1.04 5.25 16.46
C ASN A 98 -0.64 4.50 17.75
N GLY A 99 -1.46 4.60 18.79
CA GLY A 99 -1.12 4.08 20.10
C GLY A 99 0.20 4.68 20.60
N PRO A 100 1.21 3.86 20.96
CA PRO A 100 2.52 4.36 21.36
C PRO A 100 3.47 4.65 20.19
N ASN A 101 3.06 4.45 18.93
CA ASN A 101 3.94 4.39 17.77
C ASN A 101 3.69 5.53 16.77
N ALA A 102 4.68 5.82 15.93
CA ALA A 102 4.46 6.55 14.68
C ALA A 102 3.97 5.58 13.59
N LEU A 103 3.01 6.02 12.78
CA LEU A 103 2.43 5.26 11.67
C LEU A 103 2.37 6.12 10.41
N HIS A 104 2.80 5.56 9.27
CA HIS A 104 2.65 6.12 7.92
C HIS A 104 3.23 7.53 7.71
N GLY A 105 4.19 7.95 8.56
CA GLY A 105 4.82 9.26 8.47
C GLY A 105 4.10 10.38 9.23
N GLY A 106 3.13 10.03 10.10
CA GLY A 106 2.40 11.01 10.91
C GLY A 106 1.22 11.67 10.20
N SER A 107 0.53 12.57 10.87
CA SER A 107 -0.68 13.25 10.38
C SER A 107 -0.45 14.10 9.11
N GLU A 108 0.77 14.62 8.93
CA GLU A 108 1.21 15.37 7.74
C GLU A 108 2.05 14.51 6.79
N GLY A 109 1.89 13.16 6.85
CA GLY A 109 2.56 12.21 5.97
C GLY A 109 2.27 12.44 4.48
N PHE A 110 3.02 11.78 3.62
CA PHE A 110 2.94 11.93 2.16
C PHE A 110 1.55 11.66 1.60
N TYR A 111 0.79 10.78 2.23
CA TYR A 111 -0.59 10.45 1.88
C TYR A 111 -1.57 11.62 2.04
N ASN A 112 -1.23 12.63 2.82
CA ASN A 112 -2.03 13.86 3.03
C ASN A 112 -1.52 15.07 2.25
N LYS A 113 -0.45 14.92 1.47
CA LYS A 113 0.12 16.01 0.64
C LYS A 113 -0.46 15.95 -0.78
N ILE A 114 -0.67 17.13 -1.39
CA ILE A 114 -0.96 17.21 -2.82
C ILE A 114 0.40 17.24 -3.54
N TRP A 115 0.63 16.25 -4.40
CA TRP A 115 1.84 16.12 -5.18
C TRP A 115 1.72 16.88 -6.49
N ASP A 116 2.81 17.44 -6.99
CA ASP A 116 2.89 17.89 -8.37
C ASP A 116 2.70 16.70 -9.32
N SER A 117 2.11 16.94 -10.49
CA SER A 117 1.76 15.82 -11.38
C SER A 117 1.84 16.20 -12.85
N GLU A 118 2.41 15.29 -13.64
CA GLU A 118 2.54 15.42 -15.09
C GLU A 118 2.09 14.12 -15.78
N PRO A 119 1.18 14.18 -16.78
CA PRO A 119 0.87 13.03 -17.61
C PRO A 119 2.08 12.69 -18.51
N THR A 120 2.25 11.40 -18.77
CA THR A 120 3.23 10.87 -19.75
C THR A 120 2.48 10.19 -20.90
N GLU A 121 3.17 9.56 -21.83
CA GLU A 121 2.54 8.84 -22.95
C GLU A 121 1.65 7.66 -22.46
N SER A 122 2.06 6.97 -21.40
CA SER A 122 1.40 5.75 -20.88
C SER A 122 1.04 5.81 -19.40
N GLY A 123 1.08 7.01 -18.79
CA GLY A 123 0.88 7.10 -17.34
C GLY A 123 0.87 8.51 -16.78
N VAL A 124 1.17 8.60 -15.50
CA VAL A 124 1.31 9.87 -14.76
C VAL A 124 2.49 9.77 -13.83
N THR A 125 3.29 10.83 -13.79
CA THR A 125 4.36 11.01 -12.81
C THR A 125 3.90 12.01 -11.75
N PHE A 126 4.01 11.60 -10.48
CA PHE A 126 3.82 12.47 -9.33
C PHE A 126 5.17 12.77 -8.68
N THR A 127 5.39 14.02 -8.24
CA THR A 127 6.61 14.45 -7.56
C THR A 127 6.29 15.20 -6.28
N LEU A 128 7.15 15.00 -5.27
CA LEU A 128 7.04 15.67 -3.99
C LEU A 128 8.44 16.01 -3.47
N VAL A 129 8.61 17.21 -2.93
CA VAL A 129 9.77 17.60 -2.14
C VAL A 129 9.36 17.69 -0.68
N SER A 130 9.99 16.89 0.18
CA SER A 130 9.81 16.89 1.63
C SER A 130 11.05 17.54 2.26
N PRO A 131 10.96 18.76 2.84
CA PRO A 131 12.12 19.49 3.34
C PRO A 131 12.77 18.81 4.55
N ASP A 132 14.01 19.20 4.88
CA ASP A 132 14.69 18.75 6.11
C ASP A 132 13.83 19.08 7.34
N GLY A 133 13.63 18.10 8.21
CA GLY A 133 12.77 18.19 9.40
C GLY A 133 11.27 17.98 9.14
N ASP A 134 10.83 17.77 7.90
CA ASP A 134 9.42 17.48 7.61
C ASP A 134 8.94 16.23 8.36
N ALA A 135 7.88 16.37 9.16
CA ALA A 135 7.32 15.34 10.05
C ALA A 135 8.37 14.73 11.02
N GLY A 136 9.48 15.43 11.31
CA GLY A 136 10.56 14.97 12.21
C GLY A 136 11.66 14.18 11.52
N TYR A 137 11.62 13.97 10.22
CA TYR A 137 12.65 13.23 9.46
C TYR A 137 13.77 14.13 8.98
N PRO A 138 15.06 13.69 9.07
CA PRO A 138 16.20 14.46 8.56
C PRO A 138 16.31 14.44 7.03
N GLY A 139 16.90 15.49 6.49
CA GLY A 139 17.24 15.65 5.08
C GLY A 139 16.09 16.07 4.19
N THR A 140 16.42 16.88 3.17
CA THR A 140 15.50 17.21 2.08
C THR A 140 15.38 16.00 1.16
N LEU A 141 14.17 15.49 0.98
CA LEU A 141 13.89 14.31 0.15
C LEU A 141 13.11 14.72 -1.09
N ALA A 142 13.66 14.44 -2.27
CA ALA A 142 12.94 14.54 -3.54
C ALA A 142 12.41 13.17 -3.94
N VAL A 143 11.09 13.04 -4.07
CA VAL A 143 10.40 11.77 -4.40
C VAL A 143 9.70 11.87 -5.73
N LYS A 144 9.76 10.81 -6.51
CA LYS A 144 9.03 10.62 -7.76
C LYS A 144 8.29 9.28 -7.73
N ALA A 145 6.98 9.30 -7.97
CA ALA A 145 6.13 8.12 -8.13
C ALA A 145 5.58 8.12 -9.57
N ALA A 146 6.04 7.21 -10.40
CA ALA A 146 5.65 7.09 -11.79
C ALA A 146 4.73 5.88 -11.99
N TYR A 147 3.48 6.14 -12.34
CA TYR A 147 2.50 5.10 -12.70
C TYR A 147 2.45 4.91 -14.20
N THR A 148 2.36 3.66 -14.64
CA THR A 148 2.04 3.30 -16.02
C THR A 148 0.92 2.27 -16.04
N TRP A 149 0.02 2.38 -17.01
CA TRP A 149 -1.08 1.46 -17.25
C TRP A 149 -0.92 0.82 -18.62
N SER A 150 -1.12 -0.48 -18.75
CA SER A 150 -0.90 -1.20 -20.00
C SER A 150 -2.19 -1.80 -20.59
N ASP A 151 -2.14 -2.25 -21.84
CA ASP A 151 -3.27 -2.86 -22.53
C ASP A 151 -3.61 -4.26 -21.98
N ASP A 152 -2.68 -4.92 -21.31
CA ASP A 152 -2.85 -6.19 -20.61
C ASP A 152 -3.24 -6.05 -19.13
N CYS A 153 -3.80 -4.89 -18.75
CA CYS A 153 -4.27 -4.59 -17.40
C CYS A 153 -3.19 -4.71 -16.32
N GLN A 154 -1.98 -4.21 -16.61
CA GLN A 154 -0.91 -4.10 -15.63
C GLN A 154 -0.74 -2.64 -15.21
N LEU A 155 -0.90 -2.37 -13.92
CA LEU A 155 -0.56 -1.10 -13.29
C LEU A 155 0.80 -1.23 -12.63
N SER A 156 1.78 -0.49 -13.13
CA SER A 156 3.12 -0.44 -12.56
C SER A 156 3.34 0.89 -11.85
N LEU A 157 3.85 0.84 -10.64
CA LEU A 157 4.29 1.98 -9.84
C LEU A 157 5.80 1.88 -9.65
N HIS A 158 6.54 2.83 -10.20
CA HIS A 158 7.98 2.97 -9.96
C HIS A 158 8.23 4.18 -9.07
N ILE A 159 8.79 3.95 -7.88
CA ILE A 159 9.09 4.98 -6.89
C ILE A 159 10.59 5.19 -6.83
N THR A 160 11.04 6.43 -7.01
CA THR A 160 12.44 6.82 -6.81
C THR A 160 12.54 7.98 -5.85
N ALA A 161 13.64 8.05 -5.09
CA ALA A 161 13.94 9.20 -4.25
C ALA A 161 15.43 9.43 -4.08
N THR A 162 15.81 10.68 -3.80
CA THR A 162 17.15 11.10 -3.43
C THR A 162 17.08 12.07 -2.25
N THR A 163 18.16 12.15 -1.48
CA THR A 163 18.25 13.02 -0.29
C THR A 163 19.56 13.77 -0.24
N ASP A 164 19.59 14.92 0.45
CA ASP A 164 20.79 15.69 0.74
C ASP A 164 21.45 15.34 2.09
N LYS A 165 20.75 14.50 2.93
CA LYS A 165 21.21 14.08 4.24
C LYS A 165 20.70 12.66 4.52
N THR A 166 21.48 11.84 5.24
CA THR A 166 21.03 10.48 5.59
C THR A 166 19.68 10.52 6.30
N THR A 167 18.74 9.72 5.81
CA THR A 167 17.37 9.61 6.32
C THR A 167 16.89 8.15 6.30
N VAL A 168 15.72 7.88 6.88
CA VAL A 168 15.03 6.60 6.73
C VAL A 168 13.85 6.76 5.77
N LEU A 169 13.67 5.77 4.89
CA LEU A 169 12.67 5.82 3.84
C LEU A 169 12.01 4.46 3.61
N ASN A 170 10.71 4.42 3.69
CA ASN A 170 9.90 3.26 3.34
C ASN A 170 8.63 3.74 2.64
N LEU A 171 8.48 3.42 1.37
CA LEU A 171 7.33 3.85 0.57
C LEU A 171 6.63 2.63 -0.03
N THR A 172 5.30 2.66 -0.01
CA THR A 172 4.43 1.64 -0.59
C THR A 172 3.17 2.30 -1.17
N ASN A 173 2.25 1.50 -1.69
CA ASN A 173 0.90 1.94 -2.03
C ASN A 173 -0.12 1.19 -1.18
N HIS A 174 -1.08 1.91 -0.59
CA HIS A 174 -2.07 1.39 0.35
C HIS A 174 -3.44 1.17 -0.30
N THR A 175 -3.46 0.57 -1.50
CA THR A 175 -4.72 0.20 -2.15
C THR A 175 -5.33 -1.02 -1.49
N TYR A 176 -6.61 -0.93 -1.19
CA TYR A 176 -7.43 -2.07 -0.77
C TYR A 176 -8.11 -2.67 -1.99
N PHE A 177 -7.99 -3.97 -2.15
CA PHE A 177 -8.57 -4.72 -3.27
C PHE A 177 -9.80 -5.50 -2.84
N ASN A 178 -10.82 -5.52 -3.70
CA ASN A 178 -11.94 -6.43 -3.67
C ASN A 178 -12.24 -6.88 -5.11
N LEU A 179 -11.80 -8.07 -5.48
CA LEU A 179 -11.89 -8.57 -6.86
C LEU A 179 -13.33 -8.93 -7.28
N ALA A 180 -14.24 -9.07 -6.32
CA ALA A 180 -15.67 -9.22 -6.60
C ALA A 180 -16.36 -7.90 -6.99
N GLY A 181 -15.63 -6.78 -6.82
CA GLY A 181 -16.11 -5.43 -7.07
C GLY A 181 -16.11 -4.56 -5.80
N GLU A 182 -15.79 -3.27 -5.97
CA GLU A 182 -15.87 -2.28 -4.91
C GLU A 182 -17.30 -2.19 -4.41
N GLY A 183 -17.51 -2.32 -3.11
CA GLY A 183 -18.86 -2.32 -2.53
C GLY A 183 -19.63 -3.66 -2.62
N SER A 184 -19.03 -4.74 -3.13
CA SER A 184 -19.65 -6.08 -3.17
C SER A 184 -19.75 -6.78 -1.82
N GLY A 185 -19.06 -6.27 -0.79
CA GLY A 185 -19.03 -6.82 0.57
C GLY A 185 -17.65 -7.41 0.91
N SER A 186 -17.66 -8.40 1.79
CA SER A 186 -16.44 -8.91 2.42
C SER A 186 -15.55 -9.71 1.46
N VAL A 187 -14.23 -9.46 1.54
CA VAL A 187 -13.17 -10.19 0.81
C VAL A 187 -12.78 -11.53 1.46
N LEU A 188 -13.42 -11.94 2.55
CA LEU A 188 -13.01 -13.14 3.30
C LEU A 188 -13.13 -14.45 2.51
N ARG A 189 -13.83 -14.45 1.37
CA ARG A 189 -13.90 -15.59 0.44
C ARG A 189 -12.81 -15.57 -0.63
N HIS A 190 -12.09 -14.45 -0.82
CA HIS A 190 -10.99 -14.38 -1.77
C HIS A 190 -9.89 -15.34 -1.35
N LEU A 191 -9.29 -16.03 -2.32
CA LEU A 191 -8.15 -16.91 -2.11
C LEU A 191 -6.88 -16.07 -2.15
N LEU A 192 -6.08 -16.16 -1.11
CA LEU A 192 -4.75 -15.54 -1.05
C LEU A 192 -3.68 -16.62 -1.08
N ARG A 193 -2.65 -16.42 -1.91
CA ARG A 193 -1.39 -17.15 -1.87
C ARG A 193 -0.23 -16.17 -1.76
N LEU A 194 0.71 -16.45 -0.86
CA LEU A 194 1.94 -15.67 -0.67
C LEU A 194 3.17 -16.51 -0.98
N ASN A 195 4.13 -15.93 -1.67
CA ASN A 195 5.47 -16.53 -1.85
C ASN A 195 6.37 -16.12 -0.67
N CYS A 196 5.90 -16.42 0.54
CA CYS A 196 6.51 -16.02 1.80
C CYS A 196 6.40 -17.17 2.80
N SER A 197 7.53 -17.74 3.21
CA SER A 197 7.59 -18.82 4.20
C SER A 197 7.75 -18.32 5.64
N LYS A 198 7.90 -16.98 5.81
CA LYS A 198 8.13 -16.33 7.11
C LYS A 198 7.34 -15.03 7.22
N TYR A 199 6.99 -14.68 8.46
CA TYR A 199 6.32 -13.42 8.80
C TYR A 199 7.02 -12.76 10.00
N LEU A 200 6.83 -11.45 10.17
CA LEU A 200 7.33 -10.70 11.31
C LEU A 200 6.37 -10.88 12.49
N VAL A 201 6.89 -11.34 13.62
CA VAL A 201 6.11 -11.42 14.87
C VAL A 201 5.92 -10.01 15.41
N THR A 202 4.70 -9.67 15.78
CA THR A 202 4.34 -8.36 16.35
C THR A 202 3.92 -8.47 17.80
N ASP A 203 4.09 -7.38 18.53
CA ASP A 203 3.51 -7.17 19.84
C ASP A 203 2.00 -6.79 19.75
N GLU A 204 1.39 -6.53 20.90
CA GLU A 204 -0.02 -6.13 21.00
C GLU A 204 -0.35 -4.78 20.35
N ASN A 205 0.67 -3.95 20.06
CA ASN A 205 0.53 -2.68 19.35
C ASN A 205 0.83 -2.83 17.84
N LEU A 206 0.93 -4.06 17.34
CA LEU A 206 1.23 -4.40 15.95
C LEU A 206 2.62 -3.90 15.50
N THR A 207 3.55 -3.75 16.44
CA THR A 207 4.94 -3.37 16.16
C THR A 207 5.80 -4.63 16.10
N PRO A 208 6.71 -4.79 15.13
CA PRO A 208 7.59 -5.93 15.06
C PRO A 208 8.46 -6.07 16.33
N THR A 209 8.55 -7.29 16.83
CA THR A 209 9.44 -7.64 17.97
C THR A 209 10.89 -7.83 17.55
N GLY A 210 11.14 -7.88 16.24
CA GLY A 210 12.42 -8.28 15.64
C GLY A 210 12.46 -9.75 15.24
N GLU A 211 11.58 -10.59 15.76
CA GLU A 211 11.51 -12.00 15.39
C GLU A 211 10.88 -12.19 13.99
N ILE A 212 11.53 -13.03 13.17
CA ILE A 212 11.00 -13.50 11.88
C ILE A 212 10.71 -15.00 12.03
N ALA A 213 9.43 -15.34 12.19
CA ALA A 213 8.97 -16.70 12.45
C ALA A 213 8.52 -17.42 11.17
N PRO A 214 8.60 -18.77 11.11
CA PRO A 214 8.03 -19.54 10.01
C PRO A 214 6.49 -19.47 10.03
N VAL A 215 5.86 -19.45 8.85
CA VAL A 215 4.39 -19.51 8.74
C VAL A 215 3.84 -20.91 8.89
N GLN A 216 4.65 -21.94 8.60
CA GLN A 216 4.23 -23.34 8.55
C GLN A 216 3.56 -23.79 9.86
N GLY A 217 2.38 -24.40 9.75
CA GLY A 217 1.63 -24.90 10.89
C GLY A 217 0.91 -23.82 11.72
N THR A 218 0.89 -22.58 11.23
CA THR A 218 0.21 -21.45 11.86
C THR A 218 -0.92 -20.92 10.98
N PRO A 219 -1.86 -20.13 11.53
CA PRO A 219 -2.88 -19.43 10.73
C PRO A 219 -2.28 -18.46 9.69
N MET A 220 -1.01 -18.07 9.86
CA MET A 220 -0.30 -17.15 8.97
C MET A 220 0.16 -17.83 7.65
N ASP A 221 -0.01 -19.14 7.49
CA ASP A 221 0.45 -19.88 6.33
C ASP A 221 -0.48 -19.68 5.12
N PHE A 222 -0.01 -18.89 4.15
CA PHE A 222 -0.59 -18.69 2.82
C PHE A 222 0.33 -19.19 1.70
N THR A 223 1.26 -20.09 1.99
CA THR A 223 2.14 -20.69 0.96
C THR A 223 1.34 -21.50 -0.06
N GLN A 224 0.17 -22.02 0.34
CA GLN A 224 -0.86 -22.55 -0.54
C GLN A 224 -2.08 -21.62 -0.52
N ALA A 225 -2.75 -21.50 -1.67
CA ALA A 225 -3.94 -20.65 -1.78
C ALA A 225 -5.03 -21.14 -0.82
N LYS A 226 -5.51 -20.24 0.04
CA LYS A 226 -6.66 -20.49 0.94
C LYS A 226 -7.52 -19.22 1.10
N PRO A 227 -8.80 -19.37 1.47
CA PRO A 227 -9.65 -18.21 1.76
C PRO A 227 -9.06 -17.35 2.89
N LEU A 228 -9.11 -16.02 2.72
CA LEU A 228 -8.70 -15.07 3.78
C LEU A 228 -9.47 -15.33 5.09
N GLY A 229 -10.73 -15.73 5.01
CA GLY A 229 -11.59 -15.99 6.17
C GLY A 229 -11.35 -17.33 6.85
N GLU A 230 -10.58 -18.26 6.28
CA GLU A 230 -10.44 -19.63 6.79
C GLU A 230 -9.90 -19.67 8.23
N ASP A 231 -8.84 -18.91 8.47
CA ASP A 231 -8.13 -18.90 9.75
C ASP A 231 -8.24 -17.59 10.52
N ILE A 232 -8.86 -16.55 9.97
CA ILE A 232 -8.87 -15.18 10.50
C ILE A 232 -9.40 -15.06 11.93
N ARG A 233 -10.19 -16.04 12.40
CA ARG A 233 -10.75 -16.08 13.75
C ARG A 233 -10.08 -17.12 14.66
N LYS A 234 -9.02 -17.77 14.22
CA LYS A 234 -8.30 -18.71 15.07
C LYS A 234 -7.64 -17.98 16.27
N PRO A 235 -7.54 -18.63 17.44
CA PRO A 235 -6.89 -18.07 18.61
C PRO A 235 -5.37 -18.01 18.40
N PHE A 236 -4.90 -16.94 17.76
CA PHE A 236 -3.52 -16.70 17.45
C PHE A 236 -3.17 -15.22 17.78
N PRO A 237 -2.07 -14.93 18.51
CA PRO A 237 -1.80 -13.58 19.02
C PRO A 237 -1.88 -12.49 17.96
N ALA A 238 -1.21 -12.65 16.81
CA ALA A 238 -1.21 -11.66 15.74
C ALA A 238 -2.63 -11.35 15.20
N LEU A 239 -3.49 -12.38 15.06
CA LEU A 239 -4.87 -12.21 14.63
C LEU A 239 -5.75 -11.52 15.69
N ALA A 240 -5.48 -11.81 16.97
CA ALA A 240 -6.17 -11.17 18.08
C ALA A 240 -5.84 -9.68 18.18
N PHE A 241 -4.55 -9.32 18.07
CA PHE A 241 -4.07 -7.95 18.12
C PHE A 241 -4.60 -7.12 16.94
N GLY A 242 -4.52 -7.66 15.72
CA GLY A 242 -4.96 -7.00 14.49
C GLY A 242 -6.47 -7.07 14.22
N LYS A 243 -7.25 -7.80 15.02
CA LYS A 243 -8.68 -8.11 14.72
C LYS A 243 -8.84 -8.83 13.36
N GLY A 244 -7.78 -9.47 12.88
CA GLY A 244 -7.62 -10.11 11.58
C GLY A 244 -6.16 -10.03 11.13
N TYR A 245 -5.89 -10.22 9.86
CA TYR A 245 -4.52 -10.07 9.36
C TYR A 245 -4.14 -8.58 9.32
N ASP A 246 -3.01 -8.24 9.90
CA ASP A 246 -2.29 -6.97 9.79
C ASP A 246 -0.80 -7.25 10.03
N ASN A 247 -0.21 -8.03 9.12
CA ASN A 247 1.12 -8.61 9.33
C ASN A 247 2.01 -8.49 8.10
N CYS A 248 3.29 -8.29 8.36
CA CYS A 248 4.34 -8.23 7.35
C CYS A 248 4.96 -9.61 7.12
N TYR A 249 5.10 -10.00 5.86
CA TYR A 249 5.69 -11.25 5.41
C TYR A 249 6.99 -10.99 4.64
N ALA A 250 8.02 -11.79 4.90
CA ALA A 250 9.27 -11.73 4.16
C ALA A 250 9.14 -12.50 2.83
N ILE A 251 9.46 -11.87 1.71
CA ILE A 251 9.36 -12.47 0.37
C ILE A 251 10.54 -13.42 0.15
N ASP A 252 10.27 -14.71 -0.06
CA ASP A 252 11.30 -15.76 -0.16
C ASP A 252 12.26 -15.55 -1.35
N ALA A 253 11.73 -15.08 -2.47
CA ALA A 253 12.49 -14.85 -3.69
C ALA A 253 13.14 -13.46 -3.77
N TYR A 254 13.09 -12.67 -2.70
CA TYR A 254 13.65 -11.33 -2.69
C TYR A 254 15.15 -11.32 -3.02
N LYS A 255 15.48 -10.49 -4.02
CA LYS A 255 16.83 -10.05 -4.32
C LYS A 255 16.81 -8.57 -4.67
N LYS A 256 17.74 -7.80 -4.10
CA LYS A 256 17.79 -6.35 -4.29
C LYS A 256 17.77 -5.97 -5.77
N GLY A 257 16.77 -5.18 -6.16
CA GLY A 257 16.61 -4.68 -7.54
C GLY A 257 15.95 -5.65 -8.52
N GLU A 258 15.68 -6.90 -8.14
CA GLU A 258 14.97 -7.87 -8.97
C GLU A 258 13.48 -7.93 -8.61
N LEU A 259 12.61 -8.07 -9.62
CA LEU A 259 11.18 -8.28 -9.38
C LEU A 259 10.92 -9.70 -8.88
N ALA A 260 10.17 -9.82 -7.81
CA ALA A 260 9.69 -11.09 -7.27
C ALA A 260 8.16 -11.07 -7.17
N LEU A 261 7.50 -12.19 -7.44
CA LEU A 261 6.08 -12.38 -7.17
C LEU A 261 5.90 -12.52 -5.65
N ALA A 262 5.20 -11.55 -5.05
CA ALA A 262 4.92 -11.54 -3.61
C ALA A 262 3.62 -12.25 -3.26
N ALA A 263 2.54 -11.92 -4.00
CA ALA A 263 1.18 -12.37 -3.68
C ALA A 263 0.37 -12.67 -4.94
N VAL A 264 -0.61 -13.58 -4.80
CA VAL A 264 -1.70 -13.80 -5.76
C VAL A 264 -3.01 -13.78 -4.97
N LEU A 265 -3.92 -12.90 -5.39
CA LEU A 265 -5.29 -12.82 -4.86
C LEU A 265 -6.27 -13.23 -5.96
N GLU A 266 -7.27 -14.03 -5.62
CA GLU A 266 -8.25 -14.55 -6.57
C GLU A 266 -9.66 -14.46 -6.01
N ASP A 267 -10.62 -14.10 -6.85
CA ASP A 267 -12.03 -14.24 -6.59
C ASP A 267 -12.64 -15.27 -7.53
N ALA A 268 -13.06 -16.40 -6.98
CA ALA A 268 -13.60 -17.51 -7.78
C ALA A 268 -14.94 -17.18 -8.46
N HIS A 269 -15.67 -16.17 -7.97
CA HIS A 269 -16.98 -15.82 -8.54
C HIS A 269 -16.82 -14.98 -9.82
N SER A 270 -16.00 -13.94 -9.78
CA SER A 270 -15.73 -13.09 -10.95
C SER A 270 -14.69 -13.70 -11.89
N GLY A 271 -13.91 -14.66 -11.42
CA GLY A 271 -12.74 -15.19 -12.11
C GLY A 271 -11.55 -14.24 -12.14
N ARG A 272 -11.63 -13.06 -11.51
CA ARG A 272 -10.51 -12.09 -11.46
C ARG A 272 -9.38 -12.59 -10.60
N THR A 273 -8.18 -12.37 -11.10
CA THR A 273 -6.91 -12.66 -10.41
C THR A 273 -6.04 -11.40 -10.39
N LEU A 274 -5.42 -11.15 -9.25
CA LEU A 274 -4.40 -10.12 -9.08
C LEU A 274 -3.08 -10.78 -8.68
N GLU A 275 -2.05 -10.61 -9.50
CA GLU A 275 -0.66 -10.89 -9.14
C GLU A 275 0.02 -9.60 -8.69
N VAL A 276 0.72 -9.64 -7.56
CA VAL A 276 1.51 -8.52 -7.04
C VAL A 276 2.99 -8.88 -7.08
N LEU A 277 3.74 -8.13 -7.91
CA LEU A 277 5.18 -8.29 -8.03
C LEU A 277 5.88 -7.04 -7.49
N THR A 278 7.07 -7.23 -6.91
CA THR A 278 7.81 -6.12 -6.34
C THR A 278 9.32 -6.35 -6.28
N THR A 279 10.06 -5.25 -6.16
CA THR A 279 11.49 -5.24 -5.80
C THR A 279 11.70 -4.99 -4.30
N GLN A 280 10.63 -4.92 -3.51
CA GLN A 280 10.69 -4.75 -2.05
C GLN A 280 10.94 -6.08 -1.33
N PRO A 281 11.55 -6.07 -0.13
CA PRO A 281 11.88 -7.31 0.61
C PRO A 281 10.69 -7.97 1.29
N ALA A 282 9.58 -7.25 1.46
CA ALA A 282 8.46 -7.72 2.27
C ALA A 282 7.12 -7.22 1.73
N VAL A 283 6.04 -7.86 2.18
CA VAL A 283 4.67 -7.49 1.87
C VAL A 283 3.82 -7.50 3.14
N GLN A 284 3.10 -6.40 3.41
CA GLN A 284 2.09 -6.32 4.45
C GLN A 284 0.76 -6.81 3.87
N ILE A 285 0.06 -7.66 4.61
CA ILE A 285 -1.32 -8.09 4.33
C ILE A 285 -2.21 -7.52 5.43
N TYR A 286 -3.13 -6.64 5.03
CA TYR A 286 -4.11 -6.05 5.94
C TYR A 286 -5.52 -6.27 5.42
N THR A 287 -6.33 -7.00 6.18
CA THR A 287 -7.68 -7.40 5.76
C THR A 287 -8.77 -6.35 6.01
N GLY A 288 -8.39 -5.08 6.10
CA GLY A 288 -9.35 -3.98 6.25
C GLY A 288 -10.16 -4.08 7.55
N ASN A 289 -9.50 -4.43 8.66
CA ASN A 289 -10.12 -4.80 9.94
C ASN A 289 -10.86 -3.65 10.64
N TRP A 290 -10.67 -2.39 10.15
CA TRP A 290 -11.19 -1.16 10.75
C TRP A 290 -11.78 -0.22 9.68
N LEU A 291 -12.43 -0.76 8.64
CA LEU A 291 -13.06 0.03 7.58
C LEU A 291 -14.45 0.53 7.95
N SER A 292 -15.10 -0.05 8.97
CA SER A 292 -16.40 0.41 9.44
C SER A 292 -16.33 1.87 9.91
N GLY A 293 -17.27 2.69 9.41
CA GLY A 293 -17.31 4.13 9.70
C GLY A 293 -16.58 5.01 8.67
N CYS A 294 -15.92 4.41 7.66
CA CYS A 294 -15.39 5.15 6.52
C CYS A 294 -16.52 5.79 5.70
N PRO A 295 -16.22 6.86 4.94
CA PRO A 295 -17.16 7.46 4.01
C PRO A 295 -17.74 6.49 2.99
N ALA A 296 -18.76 6.95 2.22
CA ALA A 296 -19.39 6.15 1.19
C ALA A 296 -18.39 5.66 0.14
N THR A 297 -18.62 4.44 -0.35
CA THR A 297 -17.90 3.80 -1.46
C THR A 297 -17.79 4.72 -2.68
N LYS A 298 -16.87 4.42 -3.59
CA LYS A 298 -16.66 5.20 -4.83
C LYS A 298 -17.95 5.35 -5.64
N SER A 299 -18.75 4.28 -5.70
CA SER A 299 -20.09 4.29 -6.31
C SER A 299 -21.13 5.11 -5.54
N GLY A 300 -20.87 5.43 -4.26
CA GLY A 300 -21.76 6.21 -3.39
C GLY A 300 -22.99 5.44 -2.89
N ASN A 301 -23.10 4.14 -3.15
CA ASN A 301 -24.30 3.33 -2.89
C ASN A 301 -24.34 2.71 -1.49
N ARG A 302 -23.21 2.68 -0.76
CA ARG A 302 -23.09 2.17 0.61
C ARG A 302 -21.89 2.76 1.32
N THR A 303 -21.72 2.47 2.62
CA THR A 303 -20.50 2.69 3.40
C THR A 303 -19.71 1.39 3.50
N TYR A 304 -18.42 1.48 3.82
CA TYR A 304 -17.58 0.31 4.06
C TYR A 304 -17.87 -0.35 5.41
N PHE A 305 -17.70 -1.65 5.46
CA PHE A 305 -17.61 -2.46 6.66
C PHE A 305 -16.23 -3.09 6.78
N ASP A 306 -15.90 -3.57 7.98
CA ASP A 306 -14.69 -4.33 8.21
C ASP A 306 -14.62 -5.52 7.26
N TYR A 307 -13.42 -5.76 6.72
CA TYR A 307 -13.13 -6.81 5.73
C TYR A 307 -13.74 -6.61 4.33
N ASP A 308 -14.17 -5.41 3.97
CA ASP A 308 -14.66 -5.10 2.61
C ASP A 308 -13.51 -4.99 1.58
N GLY A 309 -12.27 -4.94 2.03
CA GLY A 309 -11.09 -4.92 1.18
C GLY A 309 -9.86 -5.48 1.86
N VAL A 310 -8.89 -5.93 1.08
CA VAL A 310 -7.56 -6.36 1.55
C VAL A 310 -6.48 -5.49 0.93
N ALA A 311 -5.63 -4.88 1.77
CA ALA A 311 -4.43 -4.18 1.31
C ALA A 311 -3.26 -5.17 1.19
N ILE A 312 -2.50 -5.03 0.08
CA ILE A 312 -1.31 -5.82 -0.23
C ILE A 312 -0.19 -4.81 -0.48
N GLU A 313 0.55 -4.48 0.57
CA GLU A 313 1.49 -3.37 0.57
C GLU A 313 2.92 -3.90 0.48
N CYS A 314 3.53 -3.79 -0.70
CA CYS A 314 4.94 -4.13 -0.89
C CYS A 314 5.82 -3.03 -0.32
N GLN A 315 6.63 -3.37 0.69
CA GLN A 315 7.38 -2.39 1.47
C GLN A 315 8.66 -2.98 2.06
N GLY A 316 9.48 -2.14 2.67
CA GLY A 316 10.51 -2.58 3.61
C GLY A 316 9.88 -3.13 4.90
N MET A 317 10.64 -3.89 5.68
CA MET A 317 10.15 -4.42 6.96
C MET A 317 9.83 -3.26 7.91
N PRO A 318 8.63 -3.22 8.54
CA PRO A 318 8.29 -2.19 9.52
C PRO A 318 9.31 -2.13 10.66
N ASP A 319 9.51 -0.94 11.21
CA ASP A 319 10.44 -0.67 12.31
C ASP A 319 11.91 -1.06 12.05
N ALA A 320 12.32 -1.25 10.78
CA ALA A 320 13.67 -1.65 10.43
C ALA A 320 14.78 -0.70 10.97
N PRO A 321 14.58 0.61 11.15
CA PRO A 321 15.59 1.45 11.80
C PRO A 321 15.97 1.00 13.19
N ASN A 322 15.11 0.29 13.92
CA ASN A 322 15.33 -0.25 15.26
C ASN A 322 15.76 -1.73 15.27
N HIS A 323 15.82 -2.38 14.10
CA HIS A 323 16.17 -3.80 13.96
C HIS A 323 17.35 -3.98 12.98
N PRO A 324 18.61 -3.91 13.41
CA PRO A 324 19.79 -3.92 12.52
C PRO A 324 19.93 -5.17 11.63
N HIS A 325 19.24 -6.27 11.96
CA HIS A 325 19.24 -7.50 11.16
C HIS A 325 18.17 -7.50 10.03
N PHE A 326 17.29 -6.50 10.00
CA PHE A 326 16.39 -6.30 8.86
C PHE A 326 17.12 -5.61 7.70
N PRO A 327 16.67 -5.79 6.44
CA PRO A 327 17.19 -5.01 5.33
C PRO A 327 17.12 -3.51 5.62
N SER A 328 18.27 -2.82 5.50
CA SER A 328 18.35 -1.39 5.79
C SER A 328 17.40 -0.56 4.93
N GLN A 329 16.77 0.42 5.55
CA GLN A 329 15.92 1.41 4.91
C GLN A 329 16.50 2.83 5.07
N GLN A 330 17.78 2.94 5.37
CA GLN A 330 18.48 4.21 5.29
C GLN A 330 18.78 4.56 3.84
N LEU A 331 18.68 5.84 3.53
CA LEU A 331 19.07 6.44 2.26
C LEU A 331 20.09 7.54 2.55
N ALA A 332 21.30 7.41 2.01
CA ALA A 332 22.36 8.38 2.16
C ALA A 332 22.45 9.33 0.95
N PRO A 333 23.07 10.51 1.10
CA PRO A 333 23.40 11.39 -0.02
C PRO A 333 24.21 10.66 -1.10
N GLY A 334 23.82 10.86 -2.36
CA GLY A 334 24.44 10.19 -3.51
C GLY A 334 23.88 8.79 -3.81
N GLU A 335 23.07 8.22 -2.94
CA GLU A 335 22.32 7.01 -3.21
C GLU A 335 20.94 7.31 -3.83
N GLN A 336 20.38 6.33 -4.52
CA GLN A 336 19.01 6.38 -5.03
C GLN A 336 18.17 5.28 -4.40
N TYR A 337 17.06 5.66 -3.78
CA TYR A 337 15.97 4.75 -3.50
C TYR A 337 15.24 4.45 -4.81
N ALA A 338 15.06 3.19 -5.16
CA ALA A 338 14.37 2.80 -6.38
C ALA A 338 13.64 1.46 -6.17
N HIS A 339 12.31 1.49 -6.21
CA HIS A 339 11.47 0.30 -6.06
C HIS A 339 10.33 0.30 -7.06
N THR A 340 9.91 -0.90 -7.45
CA THR A 340 8.79 -1.13 -8.36
C THR A 340 7.76 -2.03 -7.68
N ILE A 341 6.49 -1.68 -7.84
CA ILE A 341 5.33 -2.49 -7.48
C ILE A 341 4.50 -2.65 -8.74
N ILE A 342 4.10 -3.88 -9.05
CA ILE A 342 3.26 -4.20 -10.21
C ILE A 342 2.00 -4.91 -9.72
N PHE A 343 0.86 -4.35 -10.09
CA PHE A 343 -0.46 -4.97 -9.96
C PHE A 343 -0.90 -5.47 -11.34
N ARG A 344 -0.86 -6.79 -11.54
CA ARG A 344 -1.24 -7.43 -12.80
C ARG A 344 -2.58 -8.13 -12.65
N PHE A 345 -3.57 -7.66 -13.39
CA PHE A 345 -4.92 -8.23 -13.39
C PHE A 345 -5.11 -9.16 -14.58
N SER A 346 -5.76 -10.29 -14.32
CA SER A 346 -6.15 -11.27 -15.35
C SER A 346 -7.45 -11.96 -14.93
N THR A 347 -7.96 -12.83 -15.81
CA THR A 347 -9.13 -13.68 -15.51
C THR A 347 -8.78 -15.15 -15.77
N LYS A 348 -9.41 -16.06 -15.02
CA LYS A 348 -9.37 -17.51 -15.20
C LYS A 348 -10.57 -18.02 -15.95
#